data_9a66e9986c7c0f1fc1f9e770ebfe66b1
#
_entry.id   9a66e9986c7c0f1fc1f9e770ebfe66b1
#
_cell.length_a   1.000
_cell.length_b   1.000
_cell.length_c   1.000
_cell.angle_alpha   90.00
_cell.angle_beta   90.00
_cell.angle_gamma   90.00
#
_symmetry.space_group_name_H-M   'P 1'
#
loop_
_entity.id
_entity.type
_entity.pdbx_description
1 polymer ?
#
loop_
_entity_poly.entity_id
_entity_poly.type
_entity_poly.pdbx_seq_one_letter_code
_entity_poly.pdbx_strand_id
1 'polypeptide(L)'
;MAFNMHNRNLLSLMHHSTRELKFLLDLSRDLKRAKYTGTEQQHLKGKNIALIFEKTSTRTRCAFEVAAYDQGANVTYIDPNSSQIGHKESMKDTARVLGRMFDAIEYRGFGQEIVEELAKYAGVPVLNGLTAEFHPTQMIADVLTMREHSDKPLHDISYAYLGDARYNMGNSLLMIGAKLGMDVRIGAPKALWPTEEFIAQCRGFAEESGARITLTESPEDAVKGVDFIHTDIWVSMGEPAAAWDERIAQLLPYQVNAQMMKAAGNPRVKFMHCLPAFHNSDTKVGKDIAARYPHLANGVEVTEEVFESPANIAFEQAENRMHTIKAILVSTLADL
;
A
#
# COMPACT_ATOMS: atom_id res chain seq x y z
N MET A 1 -22.51 -10.04 17.56
CA MET A 1 -22.14 -8.70 18.04
C MET A 1 -22.10 -7.77 16.85
N ALA A 2 -22.82 -6.64 16.88
CA ALA A 2 -22.75 -5.63 15.82
C ALA A 2 -21.29 -5.13 15.71
N PHE A 3 -20.86 -4.92 14.49
CA PHE A 3 -19.50 -4.53 14.18
C PHE A 3 -19.54 -3.07 13.72
N ASN A 4 -18.77 -2.21 14.36
CA ASN A 4 -18.80 -0.77 14.08
C ASN A 4 -17.37 -0.23 13.96
N MET A 5 -17.06 0.36 12.81
CA MET A 5 -15.80 1.08 12.55
C MET A 5 -16.00 2.61 12.57
N HIS A 6 -17.16 3.10 12.90
CA HIS A 6 -17.45 4.54 12.92
C HIS A 6 -16.43 5.30 13.79
N ASN A 7 -15.94 6.39 13.26
CA ASN A 7 -14.91 7.24 13.88
C ASN A 7 -13.56 6.55 14.20
N ARG A 8 -13.26 5.39 13.58
CA ARG A 8 -11.97 4.71 13.75
C ARG A 8 -10.89 5.33 12.85
N ASN A 9 -9.68 5.51 13.39
CA ASN A 9 -8.48 5.85 12.62
C ASN A 9 -7.98 4.64 11.83
N LEU A 10 -7.30 4.90 10.71
CA LEU A 10 -6.53 3.90 9.97
C LEU A 10 -5.08 4.39 9.83
N LEU A 11 -4.28 4.29 10.89
CA LEU A 11 -2.88 4.76 10.92
C LEU A 11 -1.90 3.69 10.44
N SER A 12 -2.19 2.45 10.81
CA SER A 12 -1.57 1.22 10.34
C SER A 12 -2.60 0.08 10.46
N LEU A 13 -2.25 -1.11 10.01
CA LEU A 13 -3.12 -2.29 10.20
C LEU A 13 -2.92 -2.96 11.56
N MET A 14 -1.96 -2.49 12.35
CA MET A 14 -1.58 -3.10 13.62
C MET A 14 -2.75 -3.23 14.60
N HIS A 15 -3.57 -2.18 14.70
CA HIS A 15 -4.70 -2.08 15.63
C HIS A 15 -6.05 -2.55 15.06
N HIS A 16 -6.03 -3.16 13.87
CA HIS A 16 -7.23 -3.73 13.24
C HIS A 16 -7.22 -5.25 13.39
N SER A 17 -8.34 -5.79 13.84
CA SER A 17 -8.52 -7.25 13.92
C SER A 17 -8.67 -7.87 12.53
N THR A 18 -8.40 -9.16 12.42
CA THR A 18 -8.66 -9.95 11.20
C THR A 18 -10.11 -9.80 10.71
N ARG A 19 -11.06 -9.71 11.64
CA ARG A 19 -12.48 -9.52 11.32
C ARG A 19 -12.75 -8.15 10.69
N GLU A 20 -12.13 -7.09 11.20
CA GLU A 20 -12.23 -5.74 10.63
C GLU A 20 -11.65 -5.66 9.24
N LEU A 21 -10.49 -6.28 9.02
CA LEU A 21 -9.85 -6.32 7.71
C LEU A 21 -10.68 -7.10 6.68
N LYS A 22 -11.25 -8.24 7.07
CA LYS A 22 -12.16 -9.01 6.21
C LYS A 22 -13.44 -8.23 5.89
N PHE A 23 -13.99 -7.50 6.84
CA PHE A 23 -15.14 -6.63 6.62
C PHE A 23 -14.82 -5.53 5.59
N LEU A 24 -13.67 -4.86 5.70
CA LEU A 24 -13.24 -3.85 4.73
C LEU A 24 -13.09 -4.43 3.32
N LEU A 25 -12.53 -5.63 3.21
CA LEU A 25 -12.40 -6.34 1.93
C LEU A 25 -13.77 -6.69 1.31
N ASP A 26 -14.70 -7.16 2.11
CA ASP A 26 -16.05 -7.49 1.65
C ASP A 26 -16.83 -6.25 1.24
N LEU A 27 -16.78 -5.20 2.06
CA LEU A 27 -17.41 -3.91 1.74
C LEU A 27 -16.78 -3.29 0.45
N SER A 28 -15.47 -3.40 0.28
CA SER A 28 -14.77 -2.93 -0.94
C SER A 28 -15.30 -3.61 -2.19
N ARG A 29 -15.44 -4.94 -2.14
CA ARG A 29 -16.00 -5.74 -3.25
C ARG A 29 -17.44 -5.33 -3.53
N ASP A 30 -18.26 -5.15 -2.52
CA ASP A 30 -19.67 -4.82 -2.67
C ASP A 30 -19.86 -3.40 -3.24
N LEU A 31 -19.08 -2.41 -2.79
CA LEU A 31 -19.08 -1.05 -3.34
C LEU A 31 -18.52 -1.01 -4.76
N LYS A 32 -17.46 -1.79 -5.07
CA LYS A 32 -16.94 -1.94 -6.43
C LYS A 32 -18.04 -2.48 -7.37
N ARG A 33 -18.72 -3.54 -6.94
CA ARG A 33 -19.83 -4.13 -7.69
C ARG A 33 -20.97 -3.13 -7.91
N ALA A 34 -21.38 -2.41 -6.86
CA ALA A 34 -22.44 -1.42 -6.94
C ALA A 34 -22.11 -0.29 -7.93
N LYS A 35 -20.85 0.19 -7.95
CA LYS A 35 -20.39 1.18 -8.93
C LYS A 35 -20.55 0.67 -10.37
N TYR A 36 -20.05 -0.54 -10.67
CA TYR A 36 -20.11 -1.09 -12.04
C TYR A 36 -21.51 -1.49 -12.49
N THR A 37 -22.41 -1.82 -11.56
CA THR A 37 -23.82 -2.11 -11.90
C THR A 37 -24.72 -0.87 -11.93
N GLY A 38 -24.17 0.31 -11.60
CA GLY A 38 -24.96 1.55 -11.54
C GLY A 38 -25.95 1.60 -10.37
N THR A 39 -25.73 0.80 -9.33
CA THR A 39 -26.59 0.73 -8.13
C THR A 39 -25.97 1.36 -6.89
N GLU A 40 -24.84 2.04 -7.05
CA GLU A 40 -24.10 2.67 -5.95
C GLU A 40 -24.92 3.78 -5.29
N GLN A 41 -25.00 3.74 -3.97
CA GLN A 41 -25.66 4.76 -3.16
C GLN A 41 -24.61 5.65 -2.50
N GLN A 42 -24.96 6.93 -2.32
CA GLN A 42 -24.09 7.91 -1.69
C GLN A 42 -24.33 7.94 -0.16
N HIS A 43 -23.41 7.37 0.59
CA HIS A 43 -23.50 7.29 2.07
C HIS A 43 -22.82 8.47 2.79
N LEU A 44 -22.08 9.33 2.08
CA LEU A 44 -21.26 10.40 2.67
C LEU A 44 -21.69 11.81 2.24
N LYS A 45 -22.97 11.99 1.90
CA LYS A 45 -23.51 13.30 1.52
C LYS A 45 -23.28 14.33 2.64
N GLY A 46 -22.68 15.46 2.27
CA GLY A 46 -22.40 16.57 3.19
C GLY A 46 -21.14 16.39 4.04
N LYS A 47 -20.46 15.27 3.96
CA LYS A 47 -19.15 15.08 4.61
C LYS A 47 -18.06 15.83 3.87
N ASN A 48 -17.08 16.36 4.62
CA ASN A 48 -15.94 17.10 4.09
C ASN A 48 -14.66 16.41 4.56
N ILE A 49 -13.73 16.16 3.63
CA ILE A 49 -12.50 15.41 3.89
C ILE A 49 -11.30 16.27 3.52
N ALA A 50 -10.35 16.46 4.45
CA ALA A 50 -9.08 17.10 4.18
C ALA A 50 -8.06 16.06 3.68
N LEU A 51 -7.35 16.35 2.61
CA LEU A 51 -6.24 15.54 2.10
C LEU A 51 -4.94 16.33 2.24
N ILE A 52 -4.09 15.93 3.19
CA ILE A 52 -2.78 16.55 3.46
C ILE A 52 -1.69 15.73 2.78
N PHE A 53 -0.98 16.32 1.84
CA PHE A 53 0.09 15.66 1.09
C PHE A 53 1.43 16.39 1.29
N GLU A 54 2.27 15.91 2.18
CA GLU A 54 3.68 16.35 2.28
C GLU A 54 4.57 15.64 1.24
N LYS A 55 4.14 14.47 0.75
CA LYS A 55 4.71 13.76 -0.41
C LYS A 55 3.67 13.68 -1.52
N THR A 56 4.01 14.16 -2.70
CA THR A 56 3.12 14.13 -3.86
C THR A 56 2.72 12.71 -4.26
N SER A 57 1.51 12.54 -4.77
CA SER A 57 1.03 11.28 -5.32
C SER A 57 -0.17 11.49 -6.22
N THR A 58 -0.09 11.04 -7.46
CA THR A 58 -1.22 11.01 -8.38
C THR A 58 -2.27 9.98 -7.95
N ARG A 59 -1.84 8.73 -7.72
CA ARG A 59 -2.76 7.61 -7.41
C ARG A 59 -3.51 7.78 -6.11
N THR A 60 -2.81 8.07 -5.01
CA THR A 60 -3.46 8.23 -3.70
C THR A 60 -4.43 9.40 -3.71
N ARG A 61 -4.04 10.54 -4.30
CA ARG A 61 -4.92 11.69 -4.44
C ARG A 61 -6.17 11.34 -5.23
N CYS A 62 -6.03 10.85 -6.46
CA CYS A 62 -7.17 10.49 -7.30
C CYS A 62 -8.07 9.42 -6.64
N ALA A 63 -7.48 8.43 -5.95
CA ALA A 63 -8.25 7.38 -5.30
C ALA A 63 -9.12 7.95 -4.15
N PHE A 64 -8.59 8.85 -3.31
CA PHE A 64 -9.37 9.50 -2.26
C PHE A 64 -10.42 10.46 -2.83
N GLU A 65 -10.05 11.31 -3.80
CA GLU A 65 -10.97 12.25 -4.42
C GLU A 65 -12.15 11.54 -5.08
N VAL A 66 -11.88 10.54 -5.93
CA VAL A 66 -12.95 9.82 -6.65
C VAL A 66 -13.79 8.98 -5.68
N ALA A 67 -13.17 8.30 -4.70
CA ALA A 67 -13.91 7.56 -3.68
C ALA A 67 -14.87 8.46 -2.89
N ALA A 68 -14.42 9.66 -2.49
CA ALA A 68 -15.22 10.63 -1.79
C ALA A 68 -16.38 11.17 -2.65
N TYR A 69 -16.09 11.57 -3.89
CA TYR A 69 -17.10 12.11 -4.83
C TYR A 69 -18.15 11.06 -5.20
N ASP A 70 -17.77 9.82 -5.44
CA ASP A 70 -18.73 8.73 -5.68
C ASP A 70 -19.73 8.59 -4.53
N GLN A 71 -19.29 8.84 -3.30
CA GLN A 71 -20.10 8.73 -2.09
C GLN A 71 -20.79 10.05 -1.68
N GLY A 72 -20.64 11.12 -2.45
CA GLY A 72 -21.28 12.42 -2.22
C GLY A 72 -20.57 13.30 -1.18
N ALA A 73 -19.33 12.99 -0.82
CA ALA A 73 -18.49 13.82 0.03
C ALA A 73 -17.74 14.89 -0.77
N ASN A 74 -17.30 15.95 -0.09
CA ASN A 74 -16.42 16.97 -0.63
C ASN A 74 -14.98 16.72 -0.18
N VAL A 75 -14.02 17.18 -0.97
CA VAL A 75 -12.58 17.06 -0.68
C VAL A 75 -11.89 18.41 -0.75
N THR A 76 -11.00 18.68 0.18
CA THR A 76 -10.05 19.79 0.14
C THR A 76 -8.63 19.23 0.11
N TYR A 77 -7.93 19.45 -1.00
CA TYR A 77 -6.52 19.08 -1.14
C TYR A 77 -5.62 20.18 -0.58
N ILE A 78 -4.72 19.81 0.32
CA ILE A 78 -3.78 20.70 0.99
C ILE A 78 -2.37 20.32 0.55
N ASP A 79 -1.79 21.17 -0.30
CA ASP A 79 -0.42 21.02 -0.81
C ASP A 79 0.59 21.63 0.18
N PRO A 80 1.77 21.03 0.37
CA PRO A 80 2.80 21.55 1.28
C PRO A 80 3.21 23.01 0.94
N ASN A 81 3.28 23.34 -0.35
CA ASN A 81 3.72 24.66 -0.79
C ASN A 81 2.62 25.74 -0.64
N SER A 82 1.36 25.33 -0.47
CA SER A 82 0.21 26.22 -0.30
C SER A 82 -0.30 26.29 1.13
N SER A 83 0.35 25.61 2.08
CA SER A 83 -0.05 25.56 3.48
C SER A 83 1.04 26.10 4.43
N GLN A 84 0.66 26.38 5.66
CA GLN A 84 1.60 26.78 6.73
C GLN A 84 2.05 25.61 7.60
N ILE A 85 1.61 24.39 7.28
CA ILE A 85 1.90 23.16 8.02
C ILE A 85 3.41 22.94 8.07
N GLY A 86 3.96 22.75 9.26
CA GLY A 86 5.39 22.54 9.47
C GLY A 86 6.27 23.79 9.34
N HIS A 87 5.71 24.93 8.91
CA HIS A 87 6.44 26.21 8.80
C HIS A 87 6.11 27.17 9.94
N LYS A 88 4.86 27.63 9.99
CA LYS A 88 4.38 28.56 11.02
C LYS A 88 3.35 27.94 11.94
N GLU A 89 2.86 26.75 11.62
CA GLU A 89 1.87 26.03 12.38
C GLU A 89 2.35 24.61 12.67
N SER A 90 2.21 24.19 13.94
CA SER A 90 2.56 22.83 14.34
C SER A 90 1.55 21.82 13.81
N MET A 91 1.95 20.56 13.60
CA MET A 91 1.03 19.48 13.20
C MET A 91 -0.12 19.33 14.20
N LYS A 92 0.16 19.52 15.49
CA LYS A 92 -0.84 19.50 16.56
C LYS A 92 -1.89 20.59 16.43
N ASP A 93 -1.50 21.82 16.09
CA ASP A 93 -2.45 22.92 15.92
C ASP A 93 -3.22 22.78 14.62
N THR A 94 -2.57 22.36 13.54
CA THR A 94 -3.21 21.96 12.28
C THR A 94 -4.29 20.90 12.52
N ALA A 95 -3.99 19.86 13.28
CA ALA A 95 -4.95 18.81 13.62
C ALA A 95 -6.19 19.38 14.33
N ARG A 96 -6.00 20.26 15.30
CA ARG A 96 -7.08 20.91 16.07
C ARG A 96 -7.97 21.81 15.20
N VAL A 97 -7.36 22.53 14.25
CA VAL A 97 -8.09 23.42 13.34
C VAL A 97 -8.89 22.58 12.32
N LEU A 98 -8.22 21.65 11.64
CA LEU A 98 -8.87 20.84 10.61
C LEU A 98 -9.93 19.91 11.17
N GLY A 99 -9.72 19.35 12.35
CA GLY A 99 -10.73 18.52 13.03
C GLY A 99 -12.01 19.25 13.44
N ARG A 100 -12.03 20.60 13.40
CA ARG A 100 -13.25 21.42 13.59
C ARG A 100 -13.96 21.79 12.29
N MET A 101 -13.30 21.59 11.14
CA MET A 101 -13.80 21.96 9.82
C MET A 101 -14.17 20.73 8.97
N PHE A 102 -13.49 19.61 9.19
CA PHE A 102 -13.62 18.41 8.40
C PHE A 102 -14.14 17.23 9.21
N ASP A 103 -14.77 16.28 8.53
CA ASP A 103 -15.26 15.02 9.12
C ASP A 103 -14.20 13.94 9.17
N ALA A 104 -13.15 14.05 8.33
CA ALA A 104 -11.97 13.20 8.34
C ALA A 104 -10.76 13.91 7.76
N ILE A 105 -9.58 13.41 8.09
CA ILE A 105 -8.29 13.90 7.57
C ILE A 105 -7.51 12.70 6.99
N GLU A 106 -7.09 12.78 5.74
CA GLU A 106 -6.06 11.92 5.18
C GLU A 106 -4.70 12.60 5.27
N TYR A 107 -3.68 11.84 5.58
CA TYR A 107 -2.31 12.29 5.59
C TYR A 107 -1.41 11.37 4.76
N ARG A 108 -0.63 11.97 3.87
CA ARG A 108 0.44 11.29 3.15
C ARG A 108 1.75 12.07 3.29
N GLY A 109 2.75 11.47 3.93
CA GLY A 109 3.98 12.20 4.22
C GLY A 109 5.16 11.34 4.62
N PHE A 110 5.83 11.75 5.69
CA PHE A 110 7.11 11.20 6.12
C PHE A 110 6.93 10.19 7.27
N GLY A 111 7.20 10.58 8.51
CA GLY A 111 7.22 9.68 9.65
C GLY A 111 5.83 9.28 10.15
N GLN A 112 5.75 8.09 10.72
CA GLN A 112 4.52 7.56 11.31
C GLN A 112 4.05 8.41 12.49
N GLU A 113 4.99 8.98 13.27
CA GLU A 113 4.72 9.85 14.39
C GLU A 113 3.87 11.09 14.04
N ILE A 114 3.99 11.56 12.79
CA ILE A 114 3.24 12.74 12.31
C ILE A 114 1.75 12.40 12.16
N VAL A 115 1.44 11.28 11.53
CA VAL A 115 0.03 10.85 11.36
C VAL A 115 -0.59 10.44 12.69
N GLU A 116 0.21 9.91 13.62
CA GLU A 116 -0.22 9.60 14.99
C GLU A 116 -0.49 10.86 15.80
N GLU A 117 0.33 11.90 15.66
CA GLU A 117 0.07 13.20 16.27
C GLU A 117 -1.21 13.84 15.73
N LEU A 118 -1.43 13.81 14.41
CA LEU A 118 -2.69 14.23 13.81
C LEU A 118 -3.88 13.50 14.44
N ALA A 119 -3.84 12.18 14.51
CA ALA A 119 -4.91 11.35 15.07
C ALA A 119 -5.20 11.67 16.54
N LYS A 120 -4.16 11.97 17.31
CA LYS A 120 -4.27 12.30 18.73
C LYS A 120 -5.03 13.59 18.98
N TYR A 121 -4.94 14.59 18.09
CA TYR A 121 -5.45 15.93 18.34
C TYR A 121 -6.58 16.38 17.41
N ALA A 122 -6.86 15.65 16.33
CA ALA A 122 -7.88 16.03 15.35
C ALA A 122 -9.32 15.93 15.90
N GLY A 123 -9.61 14.91 16.72
CA GLY A 123 -10.97 14.64 17.19
C GLY A 123 -11.90 14.08 16.12
N VAL A 124 -11.38 13.84 14.92
CA VAL A 124 -12.04 13.16 13.78
C VAL A 124 -11.13 12.05 13.27
N PRO A 125 -11.65 11.07 12.51
CA PRO A 125 -10.83 10.01 11.93
C PRO A 125 -9.66 10.53 11.10
N VAL A 126 -8.49 9.92 11.31
CA VAL A 126 -7.29 10.17 10.52
C VAL A 126 -6.91 8.90 9.78
N LEU A 127 -6.66 9.05 8.47
CA LEU A 127 -6.38 7.98 7.54
C LEU A 127 -4.97 8.14 6.97
N ASN A 128 -4.14 7.12 7.15
CA ASN A 128 -2.79 7.11 6.63
C ASN A 128 -2.79 6.73 5.14
N GLY A 129 -2.57 7.71 4.26
CA GLY A 129 -2.39 7.51 2.83
C GLY A 129 -1.01 6.92 2.47
N LEU A 130 0.01 7.22 3.25
CA LEU A 130 1.36 6.62 3.27
C LEU A 130 2.24 7.36 4.28
N THR A 131 3.01 6.61 5.05
CA THR A 131 4.19 7.08 5.78
C THR A 131 5.44 6.30 5.33
N ALA A 132 6.59 6.60 5.90
CA ALA A 132 7.81 5.83 5.66
C ALA A 132 7.68 4.38 6.16
N GLU A 133 6.92 4.17 7.23
CA GLU A 133 6.77 2.88 7.90
C GLU A 133 5.61 2.04 7.38
N PHE A 134 4.48 2.68 6.98
CA PHE A 134 3.26 1.94 6.61
C PHE A 134 2.50 2.55 5.43
N HIS A 135 1.82 1.66 4.70
CA HIS A 135 0.89 2.02 3.62
C HIS A 135 -0.42 1.21 3.71
N PRO A 136 -1.24 1.45 4.76
CA PRO A 136 -2.38 0.58 5.07
C PRO A 136 -3.44 0.55 3.96
N THR A 137 -3.70 1.69 3.29
CA THR A 137 -4.67 1.76 2.20
C THR A 137 -4.25 0.97 0.97
N GLN A 138 -2.94 0.81 0.72
CA GLN A 138 -2.42 -0.06 -0.33
C GLN A 138 -2.70 -1.53 -0.02
N MET A 139 -2.51 -1.95 1.21
CA MET A 139 -2.64 -3.35 1.61
C MET A 139 -4.04 -3.92 1.43
N ILE A 140 -5.07 -3.13 1.73
CA ILE A 140 -6.45 -3.57 1.50
C ILE A 140 -6.71 -3.76 0.00
N ALA A 141 -6.16 -2.87 -0.84
CA ALA A 141 -6.27 -2.98 -2.30
C ALA A 141 -5.49 -4.17 -2.84
N ASP A 142 -4.30 -4.44 -2.32
CA ASP A 142 -3.47 -5.57 -2.75
C ASP A 142 -4.19 -6.90 -2.46
N VAL A 143 -4.73 -7.06 -1.26
CA VAL A 143 -5.46 -8.29 -0.90
C VAL A 143 -6.79 -8.41 -1.68
N LEU A 144 -7.50 -7.31 -1.92
CA LEU A 144 -8.69 -7.34 -2.79
C LEU A 144 -8.32 -7.83 -4.19
N THR A 145 -7.22 -7.32 -4.75
CA THR A 145 -6.72 -7.72 -6.07
C THR A 145 -6.31 -9.20 -6.09
N MET A 146 -5.60 -9.67 -5.06
CA MET A 146 -5.27 -11.10 -4.94
C MET A 146 -6.54 -11.98 -4.91
N ARG A 147 -7.58 -11.56 -4.19
CA ARG A 147 -8.87 -12.28 -4.14
C ARG A 147 -9.58 -12.31 -5.50
N GLU A 148 -9.46 -11.26 -6.30
CA GLU A 148 -10.06 -11.17 -7.64
C GLU A 148 -9.33 -12.04 -8.67
N HIS A 149 -8.04 -12.31 -8.45
CA HIS A 149 -7.19 -13.12 -9.32
C HIS A 149 -6.89 -14.53 -8.80
N SER A 150 -7.60 -14.97 -7.76
CA SER A 150 -7.42 -16.31 -7.17
C SER A 150 -8.76 -16.90 -6.74
N ASP A 151 -8.94 -18.19 -7.00
CA ASP A 151 -10.08 -18.98 -6.50
C ASP A 151 -9.84 -19.52 -5.09
N LYS A 152 -8.68 -19.25 -4.49
CA LYS A 152 -8.29 -19.73 -3.18
C LYS A 152 -8.89 -18.86 -2.05
N PRO A 153 -9.21 -19.45 -0.90
CA PRO A 153 -9.47 -18.69 0.31
C PRO A 153 -8.18 -17.97 0.77
N LEU A 154 -8.31 -16.86 1.50
CA LEU A 154 -7.16 -16.01 1.87
C LEU A 154 -6.00 -16.78 2.54
N HIS A 155 -6.31 -17.75 3.39
CA HIS A 155 -5.30 -18.54 4.11
C HIS A 155 -4.49 -19.51 3.22
N ASP A 156 -4.94 -19.75 1.98
CA ASP A 156 -4.25 -20.56 0.97
C ASP A 156 -3.54 -19.72 -0.08
N ILE A 157 -3.74 -18.41 -0.07
CA ILE A 157 -3.02 -17.49 -0.95
C ILE A 157 -1.60 -17.30 -0.42
N SER A 158 -0.64 -17.42 -1.34
CA SER A 158 0.78 -17.19 -1.09
C SER A 158 1.33 -16.07 -1.96
N TYR A 159 2.17 -15.23 -1.36
CA TYR A 159 2.86 -14.18 -2.10
C TYR A 159 4.27 -13.92 -1.57
N ALA A 160 5.13 -13.45 -2.47
CA ALA A 160 6.47 -13.00 -2.15
C ALA A 160 6.62 -11.50 -2.43
N TYR A 161 7.34 -10.81 -1.55
CA TYR A 161 7.87 -9.47 -1.81
C TYR A 161 9.38 -9.56 -2.04
N LEU A 162 9.86 -9.02 -3.18
CA LEU A 162 11.27 -8.96 -3.53
C LEU A 162 11.75 -7.51 -3.53
N GLY A 163 12.73 -7.17 -2.70
CA GLY A 163 13.26 -5.81 -2.65
C GLY A 163 13.63 -5.34 -1.25
N ASP A 164 13.71 -4.02 -1.04
CA ASP A 164 13.98 -3.43 0.26
C ASP A 164 12.74 -3.52 1.16
N ALA A 165 12.76 -4.40 2.15
CA ALA A 165 11.63 -4.65 3.02
C ALA A 165 11.61 -3.84 4.32
N ARG A 166 12.57 -2.92 4.51
CA ARG A 166 12.67 -2.10 5.73
C ARG A 166 11.59 -1.02 5.85
N TYR A 167 10.95 -0.66 4.74
CA TYR A 167 10.03 0.47 4.63
C TYR A 167 8.57 0.04 4.48
N ASN A 168 7.71 1.00 4.14
CA ASN A 168 6.26 0.85 4.18
C ASN A 168 5.71 -0.37 3.44
N MET A 169 6.19 -0.70 2.22
CA MET A 169 5.66 -1.84 1.47
C MET A 169 6.03 -3.17 2.11
N GLY A 170 7.32 -3.39 2.45
CA GLY A 170 7.76 -4.61 3.12
C GLY A 170 7.07 -4.81 4.46
N ASN A 171 7.04 -3.78 5.30
CA ASN A 171 6.36 -3.82 6.60
C ASN A 171 4.86 -4.12 6.45
N SER A 172 4.18 -3.41 5.56
CA SER A 172 2.74 -3.51 5.43
C SER A 172 2.31 -4.84 4.81
N LEU A 173 3.04 -5.36 3.81
CA LEU A 173 2.80 -6.68 3.23
C LEU A 173 3.02 -7.79 4.27
N LEU A 174 4.10 -7.71 5.05
CA LEU A 174 4.35 -8.67 6.12
C LEU A 174 3.19 -8.68 7.14
N MET A 175 2.74 -7.49 7.56
CA MET A 175 1.67 -7.34 8.53
C MET A 175 0.32 -7.84 8.03
N ILE A 176 -0.09 -7.46 6.80
CA ILE A 176 -1.42 -7.86 6.28
C ILE A 176 -1.50 -9.38 6.09
N GLY A 177 -0.44 -10.01 5.57
CA GLY A 177 -0.37 -11.46 5.42
C GLY A 177 -0.43 -12.17 6.76
N ALA A 178 0.33 -11.68 7.75
CA ALA A 178 0.31 -12.21 9.11
C ALA A 178 -1.08 -12.14 9.74
N LYS A 179 -1.82 -11.03 9.55
CA LYS A 179 -3.17 -10.86 10.14
C LYS A 179 -4.25 -11.67 9.44
N LEU A 180 -4.12 -11.90 8.13
CA LEU A 180 -5.15 -12.60 7.34
C LEU A 180 -4.93 -14.10 7.20
N GLY A 181 -3.87 -14.65 7.81
CA GLY A 181 -3.57 -16.07 7.77
C GLY A 181 -2.91 -16.54 6.46
N MET A 182 -2.31 -15.63 5.69
CA MET A 182 -1.73 -15.91 4.38
C MET A 182 -0.31 -16.50 4.48
N ASP A 183 0.23 -17.01 3.37
CA ASP A 183 1.64 -17.36 3.24
C ASP A 183 2.40 -16.17 2.66
N VAL A 184 3.09 -15.42 3.53
CA VAL A 184 3.86 -14.24 3.15
C VAL A 184 5.35 -14.51 3.21
N ARG A 185 6.05 -14.16 2.16
CA ARG A 185 7.48 -14.37 2.05
C ARG A 185 8.20 -13.09 1.66
N ILE A 186 9.28 -12.79 2.37
CA ILE A 186 10.18 -11.65 2.11
C ILE A 186 11.47 -12.20 1.55
N GLY A 187 11.76 -11.90 0.27
CA GLY A 187 13.02 -12.19 -0.39
C GLY A 187 13.86 -10.91 -0.48
N ALA A 188 14.89 -10.80 0.35
CA ALA A 188 15.75 -9.62 0.43
C ALA A 188 17.08 -9.99 1.12
N PRO A 189 18.16 -9.24 0.90
CA PRO A 189 19.35 -9.31 1.75
C PRO A 189 18.95 -9.07 3.21
N LYS A 190 19.55 -9.80 4.14
CA LYS A 190 19.19 -9.71 5.57
C LYS A 190 19.27 -8.27 6.12
N ALA A 191 20.22 -7.46 5.62
CA ALA A 191 20.35 -6.06 6.00
C ALA A 191 19.16 -5.17 5.56
N LEU A 192 18.32 -5.67 4.65
CA LEU A 192 17.13 -4.99 4.12
C LEU A 192 15.81 -5.62 4.60
N TRP A 193 15.85 -6.47 5.61
CA TRP A 193 14.64 -7.00 6.25
C TRP A 193 14.00 -5.94 7.18
N PRO A 194 12.72 -6.08 7.50
CA PRO A 194 12.10 -5.33 8.59
C PRO A 194 12.87 -5.52 9.90
N THR A 195 12.66 -4.62 10.87
CA THR A 195 13.32 -4.76 12.18
C THR A 195 12.89 -6.06 12.87
N GLU A 196 13.80 -6.65 13.66
CA GLU A 196 13.53 -7.88 14.42
C GLU A 196 12.32 -7.73 15.35
N GLU A 197 12.15 -6.54 15.95
CA GLU A 197 10.98 -6.24 16.78
C GLU A 197 9.68 -6.31 15.97
N PHE A 198 9.64 -5.72 14.78
CA PHE A 198 8.47 -5.75 13.92
C PHE A 198 8.18 -7.15 13.37
N ILE A 199 9.22 -7.91 13.01
CA ILE A 199 9.08 -9.32 12.62
C ILE A 199 8.47 -10.14 13.78
N ALA A 200 8.93 -9.93 15.01
CA ALA A 200 8.39 -10.63 16.19
C ALA A 200 6.91 -10.30 16.41
N GLN A 201 6.50 -9.03 16.26
CA GLN A 201 5.09 -8.62 16.33
C GLN A 201 4.25 -9.31 15.25
N CYS A 202 4.74 -9.35 13.99
CA CYS A 202 4.05 -10.05 12.91
C CYS A 202 3.94 -11.56 13.15
N ARG A 203 4.93 -12.19 13.75
CA ARG A 203 4.86 -13.60 14.15
C ARG A 203 3.79 -13.85 15.22
N GLY A 204 3.60 -12.92 16.17
CA GLY A 204 2.48 -12.98 17.10
C GLY A 204 1.12 -12.96 16.40
N PHE A 205 0.92 -12.09 15.41
CA PHE A 205 -0.30 -12.11 14.59
C PHE A 205 -0.45 -13.40 13.78
N ALA A 206 0.66 -13.95 13.28
CA ALA A 206 0.65 -15.20 12.53
C ALA A 206 0.26 -16.42 13.40
N GLU A 207 0.67 -16.47 14.67
CA GLU A 207 0.25 -17.48 15.62
C GLU A 207 -1.28 -17.48 15.84
N GLU A 208 -1.88 -16.28 15.92
CA GLU A 208 -3.32 -16.10 16.08
C GLU A 208 -4.12 -16.46 14.82
N SER A 209 -3.60 -16.13 13.65
CA SER A 209 -4.31 -16.24 12.36
C SER A 209 -4.04 -17.55 11.60
N GLY A 210 -2.96 -18.26 11.95
CA GLY A 210 -2.45 -19.40 11.20
C GLY A 210 -1.59 -19.04 9.98
N ALA A 211 -1.12 -17.78 9.87
CA ALA A 211 -0.28 -17.35 8.77
C ALA A 211 1.10 -18.03 8.79
N ARG A 212 1.70 -18.09 7.60
CA ARG A 212 3.09 -18.55 7.42
C ARG A 212 3.97 -17.37 7.02
N ILE A 213 5.05 -17.14 7.75
CA ILE A 213 6.01 -16.08 7.51
C ILE A 213 7.37 -16.69 7.18
N THR A 214 7.91 -16.36 6.02
CA THR A 214 9.25 -16.73 5.59
C THR A 214 10.05 -15.50 5.22
N LEU A 215 11.26 -15.37 5.80
CA LEU A 215 12.25 -14.38 5.35
C LEU A 215 13.45 -15.16 4.85
N THR A 216 13.93 -14.83 3.65
CA THR A 216 15.04 -15.53 3.01
C THR A 216 15.89 -14.57 2.16
N GLU A 217 17.18 -14.86 2.08
CA GLU A 217 18.11 -14.16 1.18
C GLU A 217 18.14 -14.79 -0.23
N SER A 218 17.49 -15.97 -0.43
CA SER A 218 17.32 -16.60 -1.74
C SER A 218 16.03 -16.11 -2.40
N PRO A 219 16.09 -15.31 -3.46
CA PRO A 219 14.91 -14.85 -4.17
C PRO A 219 14.11 -16.00 -4.80
N GLU A 220 14.79 -17.06 -5.28
CA GLU A 220 14.15 -18.26 -5.84
C GLU A 220 13.35 -19.02 -4.79
N ASP A 221 13.87 -19.16 -3.56
CA ASP A 221 13.13 -19.80 -2.47
C ASP A 221 11.93 -18.97 -2.04
N ALA A 222 12.07 -17.64 -2.07
CA ALA A 222 10.94 -16.74 -1.77
C ALA A 222 9.78 -16.93 -2.75
N VAL A 223 10.06 -17.01 -4.06
CA VAL A 223 9.01 -17.07 -5.08
C VAL A 223 8.48 -18.47 -5.37
N LYS A 224 9.12 -19.52 -4.88
CA LYS A 224 8.76 -20.91 -5.21
C LYS A 224 7.34 -21.25 -4.82
N GLY A 225 6.48 -21.52 -5.81
CA GLY A 225 5.09 -21.97 -5.62
C GLY A 225 4.12 -20.86 -5.23
N VAL A 226 4.53 -19.57 -5.20
CA VAL A 226 3.63 -18.48 -4.83
C VAL A 226 2.61 -18.16 -5.92
N ASP A 227 1.52 -17.53 -5.50
CA ASP A 227 0.47 -17.05 -6.40
C ASP A 227 0.76 -15.63 -6.92
N PHE A 228 1.45 -14.82 -6.12
CA PHE A 228 1.76 -13.44 -6.45
C PHE A 228 3.21 -13.06 -6.10
N ILE A 229 3.84 -12.26 -6.96
CA ILE A 229 5.15 -11.67 -6.72
C ILE A 229 4.99 -10.16 -6.71
N HIS A 230 5.35 -9.55 -5.59
CA HIS A 230 5.38 -8.10 -5.41
C HIS A 230 6.82 -7.58 -5.46
N THR A 231 6.99 -6.36 -5.96
CA THR A 231 8.18 -5.55 -5.75
C THR A 231 7.81 -4.08 -5.62
N ASP A 232 8.79 -3.26 -5.28
CA ASP A 232 8.69 -1.81 -5.24
C ASP A 232 10.01 -1.19 -5.71
N ILE A 233 10.02 0.10 -5.99
CA ILE A 233 11.22 0.84 -6.39
C ILE A 233 12.35 0.63 -5.38
N TRP A 234 13.58 0.44 -5.88
CA TRP A 234 14.73 0.15 -5.01
C TRP A 234 15.25 1.36 -4.23
N VAL A 235 15.01 2.56 -4.74
CA VAL A 235 15.38 3.81 -4.08
C VAL A 235 14.13 4.65 -3.91
N SER A 236 13.73 4.88 -2.66
CA SER A 236 12.51 5.60 -2.33
C SER A 236 12.62 7.09 -2.65
N MET A 237 11.48 7.73 -2.90
CA MET A 237 11.42 9.18 -3.08
C MET A 237 11.98 9.90 -1.85
N GLY A 238 13.03 10.71 -2.07
CA GLY A 238 13.70 11.48 -1.00
C GLY A 238 15.03 10.88 -0.53
N GLU A 239 15.39 9.66 -0.98
CA GLU A 239 16.75 9.14 -0.77
C GLU A 239 17.76 9.83 -1.71
N PRO A 240 19.03 10.01 -1.29
CA PRO A 240 20.05 10.66 -2.12
C PRO A 240 20.40 9.81 -3.34
N ALA A 241 20.74 10.46 -4.45
CA ALA A 241 21.14 9.78 -5.69
C ALA A 241 22.35 8.82 -5.51
N ALA A 242 23.19 9.03 -4.49
CA ALA A 242 24.29 8.13 -4.15
C ALA A 242 23.83 6.73 -3.65
N ALA A 243 22.58 6.60 -3.20
CA ALA A 243 22.03 5.32 -2.74
C ALA A 243 21.85 4.31 -3.89
N TRP A 244 21.80 4.76 -5.14
CA TRP A 244 21.58 3.88 -6.30
C TRP A 244 22.66 2.82 -6.48
N ASP A 245 23.95 3.17 -6.38
CA ASP A 245 25.05 2.21 -6.60
C ASP A 245 24.98 1.04 -5.60
N GLU A 246 24.79 1.37 -4.32
CA GLU A 246 24.68 0.36 -3.27
C GLU A 246 23.40 -0.47 -3.44
N ARG A 247 22.29 0.17 -3.73
CA ARG A 247 20.99 -0.50 -3.84
C ARG A 247 20.93 -1.43 -5.04
N ILE A 248 21.49 -1.03 -6.17
CA ILE A 248 21.60 -1.88 -7.36
C ILE A 248 22.47 -3.10 -7.04
N ALA A 249 23.63 -2.90 -6.40
CA ALA A 249 24.51 -4.02 -6.05
C ALA A 249 23.81 -5.05 -5.14
N GLN A 250 23.01 -4.57 -4.20
CA GLN A 250 22.28 -5.43 -3.26
C GLN A 250 21.04 -6.10 -3.87
N LEU A 251 20.28 -5.40 -4.71
CA LEU A 251 18.94 -5.81 -5.13
C LEU A 251 18.87 -6.37 -6.57
N LEU A 252 19.93 -6.26 -7.37
CA LEU A 252 19.92 -6.82 -8.72
C LEU A 252 19.55 -8.32 -8.77
N PRO A 253 19.97 -9.18 -7.83
CA PRO A 253 19.52 -10.58 -7.79
C PRO A 253 18.03 -10.76 -7.54
N TYR A 254 17.34 -9.72 -7.01
CA TYR A 254 15.92 -9.73 -6.66
C TYR A 254 15.04 -9.06 -7.72
N GLN A 255 15.62 -8.66 -8.86
CA GLN A 255 14.86 -8.10 -9.98
C GLN A 255 13.77 -9.08 -10.43
N VAL A 256 12.54 -8.59 -10.59
CA VAL A 256 11.44 -9.39 -11.14
C VAL A 256 11.53 -9.37 -12.67
N ASN A 257 12.16 -10.39 -13.22
CA ASN A 257 12.30 -10.64 -14.65
C ASN A 257 11.62 -11.96 -15.05
N ALA A 258 11.63 -12.31 -16.33
CA ALA A 258 11.00 -13.55 -16.83
C ALA A 258 11.55 -14.82 -16.15
N GLN A 259 12.83 -14.85 -15.82
CA GLN A 259 13.44 -15.98 -15.10
C GLN A 259 12.90 -16.09 -13.68
N MET A 260 12.75 -14.97 -12.97
CA MET A 260 12.17 -14.93 -11.62
C MET A 260 10.70 -15.36 -11.62
N MET A 261 9.91 -14.89 -12.59
CA MET A 261 8.53 -15.35 -12.79
C MET A 261 8.45 -16.86 -13.03
N LYS A 262 9.36 -17.39 -13.85
CA LYS A 262 9.46 -18.84 -14.12
C LYS A 262 9.90 -19.63 -12.88
N ALA A 263 10.78 -19.08 -12.05
CA ALA A 263 11.26 -19.72 -10.82
C ALA A 263 10.14 -19.99 -9.81
N ALA A 264 9.02 -19.25 -9.87
CA ALA A 264 7.84 -19.54 -9.08
C ALA A 264 7.28 -20.95 -9.34
N GLY A 265 7.50 -21.52 -10.53
CA GLY A 265 6.97 -22.84 -10.90
C GLY A 265 5.44 -22.90 -10.98
N ASN A 266 4.76 -21.78 -10.85
CA ASN A 266 3.32 -21.62 -10.94
C ASN A 266 2.97 -20.90 -12.25
N PRO A 267 2.32 -21.56 -13.24
CA PRO A 267 2.02 -20.93 -14.52
C PRO A 267 0.96 -19.81 -14.42
N ARG A 268 0.28 -19.69 -13.28
CA ARG A 268 -0.72 -18.64 -13.02
C ARG A 268 -0.19 -17.53 -12.13
N VAL A 269 1.11 -17.53 -11.81
CA VAL A 269 1.70 -16.48 -10.97
C VAL A 269 1.46 -15.10 -11.56
N LYS A 270 1.06 -14.14 -10.73
CA LYS A 270 0.83 -12.75 -11.11
C LYS A 270 1.89 -11.84 -10.53
N PHE A 271 2.19 -10.78 -11.28
CA PHE A 271 3.06 -9.69 -10.85
C PHE A 271 2.24 -8.53 -10.30
N MET A 272 2.68 -7.96 -9.18
CA MET A 272 2.04 -6.84 -8.50
C MET A 272 3.07 -5.76 -8.15
N HIS A 273 2.65 -4.49 -8.24
CA HIS A 273 3.47 -3.34 -7.93
C HIS A 273 2.58 -2.15 -7.50
N CYS A 274 2.94 -1.44 -6.43
CA CYS A 274 2.15 -0.29 -5.96
C CYS A 274 2.21 0.92 -6.90
N LEU A 275 3.13 0.92 -7.86
CA LEU A 275 3.44 2.00 -8.81
C LEU A 275 3.87 3.33 -8.11
N PRO A 276 4.76 4.12 -8.76
CA PRO A 276 5.32 3.94 -10.10
C PRO A 276 6.38 2.84 -10.15
N ALA A 277 6.59 2.26 -11.33
CA ALA A 277 7.64 1.28 -11.60
C ALA A 277 8.68 1.83 -12.58
N PHE A 278 9.95 1.45 -12.39
CA PHE A 278 11.03 1.77 -13.31
C PHE A 278 11.32 0.58 -14.22
N HIS A 279 10.39 0.29 -15.14
CA HIS A 279 10.45 -0.85 -16.04
C HIS A 279 11.07 -0.54 -17.42
N ASN A 280 11.27 0.75 -17.73
CA ASN A 280 11.89 1.21 -18.99
C ASN A 280 12.48 2.62 -18.86
N SER A 281 12.89 3.21 -19.98
CA SER A 281 13.48 4.55 -20.05
C SER A 281 12.50 5.65 -20.52
N ASP A 282 11.19 5.45 -20.46
CA ASP A 282 10.22 6.46 -20.93
C ASP A 282 10.12 7.67 -19.99
N THR A 283 10.40 7.49 -18.72
CA THR A 283 10.41 8.58 -17.73
C THR A 283 11.76 9.28 -17.67
N LYS A 284 11.78 10.52 -17.15
CA LYS A 284 13.03 11.25 -16.91
C LYS A 284 13.98 10.45 -16.02
N VAL A 285 13.47 9.92 -14.90
CA VAL A 285 14.28 9.12 -13.96
C VAL A 285 14.76 7.84 -14.62
N GLY A 286 13.92 7.14 -15.38
CA GLY A 286 14.31 5.95 -16.14
C GLY A 286 15.43 6.23 -17.16
N LYS A 287 15.38 7.38 -17.86
CA LYS A 287 16.46 7.83 -18.76
C LYS A 287 17.75 8.09 -18.01
N ASP A 288 17.70 8.76 -16.88
CA ASP A 288 18.87 9.09 -16.07
C ASP A 288 19.52 7.79 -15.52
N ILE A 289 18.70 6.82 -15.09
CA ILE A 289 19.17 5.51 -14.65
C ILE A 289 19.79 4.72 -15.82
N ALA A 290 19.11 4.63 -16.97
CA ALA A 290 19.63 3.93 -18.15
C ALA A 290 20.95 4.50 -18.66
N ALA A 291 21.13 5.82 -18.59
CA ALA A 291 22.37 6.50 -18.96
C ALA A 291 23.53 6.14 -18.00
N ARG A 292 23.25 6.05 -16.69
CA ARG A 292 24.24 5.72 -15.67
C ARG A 292 24.48 4.21 -15.55
N TYR A 293 23.45 3.41 -15.73
CA TYR A 293 23.44 1.96 -15.60
C TYR A 293 22.83 1.31 -16.86
N PRO A 294 23.58 1.19 -17.99
CA PRO A 294 23.04 0.71 -19.26
C PRO A 294 22.40 -0.69 -19.21
N HIS A 295 22.84 -1.54 -18.28
CA HIS A 295 22.29 -2.88 -18.07
C HIS A 295 20.88 -2.87 -17.43
N LEU A 296 20.43 -1.73 -16.90
CA LEU A 296 19.09 -1.52 -16.36
C LEU A 296 18.17 -0.73 -17.30
N ALA A 297 18.56 -0.51 -18.55
CA ALA A 297 17.75 0.24 -19.53
C ALA A 297 16.37 -0.39 -19.79
N ASN A 298 16.25 -1.70 -19.62
CA ASN A 298 15.02 -2.49 -19.81
C ASN A 298 14.33 -2.84 -18.47
N GLY A 299 14.60 -2.10 -17.44
CA GLY A 299 13.96 -2.26 -16.14
C GLY A 299 14.92 -2.29 -14.96
N VAL A 300 14.50 -1.75 -13.85
CA VAL A 300 15.23 -1.68 -12.58
C VAL A 300 14.76 -2.80 -11.66
N GLU A 301 13.68 -2.57 -10.91
CA GLU A 301 13.08 -3.57 -10.01
C GLU A 301 12.25 -4.62 -10.74
N VAL A 302 11.73 -4.27 -11.91
CA VAL A 302 11.00 -5.15 -12.81
C VAL A 302 11.41 -4.87 -14.25
N THR A 303 11.52 -5.91 -15.07
CA THR A 303 11.80 -5.76 -16.50
C THR A 303 10.55 -5.37 -17.30
N GLU A 304 10.75 -4.64 -18.40
CA GLU A 304 9.68 -4.28 -19.34
C GLU A 304 8.90 -5.51 -19.82
N GLU A 305 9.60 -6.62 -20.11
CA GLU A 305 8.98 -7.88 -20.53
C GLU A 305 7.94 -8.39 -19.51
N VAL A 306 8.23 -8.33 -18.22
CA VAL A 306 7.27 -8.73 -17.17
C VAL A 306 6.19 -7.69 -16.98
N PHE A 307 6.56 -6.42 -16.99
CA PHE A 307 5.63 -5.32 -16.76
C PHE A 307 4.55 -5.22 -17.85
N GLU A 308 4.89 -5.48 -19.11
CA GLU A 308 3.95 -5.48 -20.24
C GLU A 308 3.30 -6.86 -20.49
N SER A 309 3.59 -7.85 -19.64
CA SER A 309 3.02 -9.20 -19.80
C SER A 309 1.59 -9.29 -19.22
N PRO A 310 0.81 -10.32 -19.64
CA PRO A 310 -0.50 -10.63 -19.05
C PRO A 310 -0.44 -11.08 -17.58
N ALA A 311 0.76 -11.29 -17.04
CA ALA A 311 0.95 -11.59 -15.61
C ALA A 311 0.85 -10.34 -14.74
N ASN A 312 1.06 -9.15 -15.31
CA ASN A 312 0.98 -7.89 -14.59
C ASN A 312 -0.48 -7.51 -14.27
N ILE A 313 -0.77 -7.34 -12.99
CA ILE A 313 -2.08 -6.87 -12.49
C ILE A 313 -1.96 -5.58 -11.66
N ALA A 314 -0.85 -4.84 -11.82
CA ALA A 314 -0.59 -3.60 -11.07
C ALA A 314 -1.61 -2.48 -11.38
N PHE A 315 -2.22 -2.48 -12.56
CA PHE A 315 -3.21 -1.47 -12.92
C PHE A 315 -4.56 -1.75 -12.25
N GLU A 316 -4.99 -3.02 -12.17
CA GLU A 316 -6.16 -3.43 -11.39
C GLU A 316 -5.92 -3.22 -9.88
N GLN A 317 -4.71 -3.47 -9.41
CA GLN A 317 -4.29 -3.16 -8.05
C GLN A 317 -4.40 -1.65 -7.77
N ALA A 318 -3.98 -0.80 -8.69
CA ALA A 318 -4.10 0.66 -8.58
C ALA A 318 -5.56 1.12 -8.60
N GLU A 319 -6.41 0.54 -9.45
CA GLU A 319 -7.86 0.79 -9.48
C GLU A 319 -8.50 0.40 -8.14
N ASN A 320 -8.18 -0.75 -7.60
CA ASN A 320 -8.71 -1.24 -6.32
C ASN A 320 -8.40 -0.32 -5.14
N ARG A 321 -7.39 0.56 -5.24
CA ARG A 321 -7.15 1.63 -4.26
C ARG A 321 -8.37 2.52 -4.07
N MET A 322 -9.03 2.90 -5.16
CA MET A 322 -10.25 3.72 -5.10
C MET A 322 -11.39 2.98 -4.39
N HIS A 323 -11.60 1.71 -4.70
CA HIS A 323 -12.69 0.92 -4.11
C HIS A 323 -12.47 0.64 -2.62
N THR A 324 -11.23 0.35 -2.23
CA THR A 324 -10.90 0.08 -0.83
C THR A 324 -10.87 1.34 0.03
N ILE A 325 -10.40 2.45 -0.51
CA ILE A 325 -10.49 3.76 0.16
C ILE A 325 -11.96 4.16 0.34
N LYS A 326 -12.81 3.92 -0.66
CA LYS A 326 -14.24 4.12 -0.55
C LYS A 326 -14.85 3.33 0.62
N ALA A 327 -14.50 2.05 0.74
CA ALA A 327 -14.96 1.21 1.85
C ALA A 327 -14.45 1.71 3.21
N ILE A 328 -13.20 2.17 3.28
CA ILE A 328 -12.64 2.78 4.48
C ILE A 328 -13.44 4.04 4.87
N LEU A 329 -13.66 4.95 3.92
CA LEU A 329 -14.43 6.17 4.15
C LEU A 329 -15.87 5.87 4.60
N VAL A 330 -16.56 4.98 3.89
CA VAL A 330 -17.95 4.59 4.23
C VAL A 330 -18.02 3.95 5.61
N SER A 331 -17.16 2.96 5.90
CA SER A 331 -17.17 2.28 7.21
C SER A 331 -16.83 3.20 8.38
N THR A 332 -16.09 4.27 8.13
CA THR A 332 -15.59 5.20 9.16
C THR A 332 -16.52 6.39 9.38
N LEU A 333 -17.20 6.89 8.32
CA LEU A 333 -17.92 8.16 8.35
C LEU A 333 -19.43 8.03 8.13
N ALA A 334 -19.91 6.92 7.57
CA ALA A 334 -21.34 6.74 7.35
C ALA A 334 -22.06 6.37 8.64
N ASP A 335 -23.29 6.85 8.77
CA ASP A 335 -24.23 6.43 9.80
C ASP A 335 -24.98 5.18 9.30
N LEU A 336 -24.29 4.01 9.37
CA LEU A 336 -24.82 2.71 8.92
C LEU A 336 -25.35 1.88 10.07
#